data_2dbebb684e5efc88ec6c417bc2a6e619
#
_entry.id   2dbebb684e5efc88ec6c417bc2a6e619
#
_cell.length_a   1.000
_cell.length_b   1.000
_cell.length_c   1.000
_cell.angle_alpha   90.00
_cell.angle_beta   90.00
_cell.angle_gamma   90.00
#
_symmetry.space_group_name_H-M   'P 1'
#
loop_
_entity.id
_entity.type
_entity.pdbx_description
1 polymer ?
#
loop_
_entity_poly.entity_id
_entity_poly.type
_entity_poly.pdbx_seq_one_letter_code
_entity_poly.pdbx_strand_id
1 'polypeptide(L)'
;MFSDADKDALHVREADVAVRLPGETSAQTYLRADLIVAAALAAGADAVHPGYGFLSEKEGFAQAVLDAGLRWIGPPPEAIAAMGSKVAAKKMMAAAGVPVLRELSADEVTEADLPVLIKASAGGGGRGMRVVRTLAELPGQWEAARAEAESAFGDGTVFCEQYIETGRHIEAQVLADAHGTVWAVGERECSIQRRHQKVVEEAPSPFVEATAGLREQLFAAARDAARAIGYAGAGTVEFLVAPDGSFAFLEMNTRLQ
;
A
#
# COMPACT_ATOMS: atom_id res chain seq x y z
N MET A 1 1.70 6.71 23.08
CA MET A 1 0.91 5.57 23.62
C MET A 1 1.78 4.33 23.61
N PHE A 2 1.58 3.39 24.54
CA PHE A 2 2.44 2.21 24.67
C PHE A 2 1.69 1.00 25.25
N SER A 3 2.04 -0.20 24.79
CA SER A 3 1.60 -1.48 25.36
C SER A 3 2.39 -1.82 26.62
N ASP A 4 1.94 -2.80 27.41
CA ASP A 4 2.69 -3.25 28.59
C ASP A 4 4.09 -3.79 28.23
N ALA A 5 4.22 -4.40 27.04
CA ALA A 5 5.50 -4.87 26.51
C ALA A 5 6.48 -3.73 26.17
N ASP A 6 5.96 -2.56 25.80
CA ASP A 6 6.76 -1.39 25.36
C ASP A 6 6.99 -0.33 26.42
N LYS A 7 6.66 -0.58 27.68
CA LYS A 7 6.71 0.40 28.78
C LYS A 7 8.08 1.10 28.93
N ASP A 8 9.16 0.43 28.58
CA ASP A 8 10.53 0.93 28.69
C ASP A 8 11.11 1.38 27.32
N ALA A 9 10.29 1.40 26.26
CA ALA A 9 10.71 1.76 24.92
C ALA A 9 11.09 3.25 24.82
N LEU A 10 11.93 3.57 23.82
CA LEU A 10 12.46 4.93 23.64
C LEU A 10 11.34 5.96 23.46
N HIS A 11 10.34 5.67 22.63
CA HIS A 11 9.22 6.58 22.37
C HIS A 11 8.40 6.93 23.62
N VAL A 12 8.38 6.05 24.64
CA VAL A 12 7.70 6.31 25.91
C VAL A 12 8.50 7.32 26.73
N ARG A 13 9.83 7.21 26.71
CA ARG A 13 10.73 8.09 27.46
C ARG A 13 10.89 9.47 26.83
N GLU A 14 10.79 9.56 25.50
CA GLU A 14 10.95 10.79 24.73
C GLU A 14 9.66 11.62 24.62
N ALA A 15 8.50 11.01 24.90
CA ALA A 15 7.21 11.69 24.81
C ALA A 15 6.97 12.60 26.03
N ASP A 16 6.39 13.79 25.80
CA ASP A 16 5.97 14.70 26.89
C ASP A 16 4.90 14.08 27.78
N VAL A 17 4.00 13.31 27.16
CA VAL A 17 2.95 12.52 27.84
C VAL A 17 2.91 11.14 27.24
N ALA A 18 3.01 10.11 28.10
CA ALA A 18 2.92 8.73 27.69
C ALA A 18 1.66 8.07 28.27
N VAL A 19 0.80 7.56 27.39
CA VAL A 19 -0.47 6.92 27.79
C VAL A 19 -0.40 5.41 27.57
N ARG A 20 -0.66 4.65 28.63
CA ARG A 20 -0.65 3.19 28.61
C ARG A 20 -1.91 2.67 27.91
N LEU A 21 -1.73 1.74 26.96
CA LEU A 21 -2.78 0.89 26.40
C LEU A 21 -2.67 -0.48 27.09
N PRO A 22 -3.66 -0.90 27.89
CA PRO A 22 -3.52 -2.13 28.71
C PRO A 22 -3.51 -3.38 27.79
N GLY A 23 -2.46 -4.18 27.91
CA GLY A 23 -2.24 -5.40 27.14
C GLY A 23 -0.83 -5.49 26.58
N GLU A 24 -0.45 -6.71 26.16
CA GLU A 24 0.90 -7.01 25.66
C GLU A 24 0.96 -7.17 24.14
N THR A 25 -0.14 -7.58 23.52
CA THR A 25 -0.19 -7.84 22.07
C THR A 25 -0.77 -6.67 21.30
N SER A 26 -0.39 -6.55 20.01
CA SER A 26 -0.95 -5.52 19.12
C SER A 26 -2.47 -5.61 19.00
N ALA A 27 -3.02 -6.82 19.02
CA ALA A 27 -4.48 -7.04 18.96
C ALA A 27 -5.22 -6.49 20.20
N GLN A 28 -4.56 -6.44 21.35
CA GLN A 28 -5.11 -5.87 22.58
C GLN A 28 -4.90 -4.36 22.68
N THR A 29 -3.97 -3.78 21.92
CA THR A 29 -3.47 -2.41 22.08
C THR A 29 -3.50 -1.61 20.78
N TYR A 30 -2.46 -1.71 19.96
CA TYR A 30 -2.24 -0.88 18.78
C TYR A 30 -3.22 -1.13 17.62
N LEU A 31 -3.98 -2.22 17.64
CA LEU A 31 -5.08 -2.51 16.70
C LEU A 31 -6.47 -2.19 17.28
N ARG A 32 -6.53 -1.51 18.44
CA ARG A 32 -7.76 -1.09 19.12
C ARG A 32 -7.97 0.40 18.91
N ALA A 33 -8.70 0.75 17.85
CA ALA A 33 -9.02 2.13 17.50
C ALA A 33 -9.72 2.87 18.68
N ASP A 34 -10.63 2.21 19.36
CA ASP A 34 -11.35 2.72 20.54
C ASP A 34 -10.41 3.12 21.68
N LEU A 35 -9.42 2.29 21.99
CA LEU A 35 -8.44 2.59 23.04
C LEU A 35 -7.51 3.72 22.64
N ILE A 36 -7.10 3.79 21.38
CA ILE A 36 -6.22 4.83 20.88
C ILE A 36 -6.91 6.19 20.89
N VAL A 37 -8.17 6.25 20.43
CA VAL A 37 -8.96 7.49 20.44
C VAL A 37 -9.23 7.94 21.90
N ALA A 38 -9.61 7.02 22.79
CA ALA A 38 -9.81 7.33 24.21
C ALA A 38 -8.52 7.87 24.87
N ALA A 39 -7.36 7.27 24.55
CA ALA A 39 -6.06 7.70 25.06
C ALA A 39 -5.67 9.09 24.54
N ALA A 40 -5.95 9.39 23.27
CA ALA A 40 -5.72 10.71 22.68
C ALA A 40 -6.55 11.79 23.38
N LEU A 41 -7.84 11.55 23.58
CA LEU A 41 -8.74 12.45 24.30
C LEU A 41 -8.31 12.67 25.76
N ALA A 42 -7.95 11.59 26.45
CA ALA A 42 -7.46 11.65 27.84
C ALA A 42 -6.15 12.44 28.00
N ALA A 43 -5.30 12.40 26.98
CA ALA A 43 -4.06 13.17 26.94
C ALA A 43 -4.27 14.66 26.55
N GLY A 44 -5.48 15.05 26.19
CA GLY A 44 -5.76 16.40 25.68
C GLY A 44 -5.16 16.69 24.30
N ALA A 45 -4.95 15.63 23.51
CA ALA A 45 -4.47 15.77 22.15
C ALA A 45 -5.53 16.45 21.26
N ASP A 46 -5.11 17.24 20.30
CA ASP A 46 -5.96 17.86 19.28
C ASP A 46 -5.84 17.19 17.90
N ALA A 47 -4.88 16.27 17.74
CA ALA A 47 -4.61 15.54 16.52
C ALA A 47 -4.07 14.13 16.77
N VAL A 48 -4.26 13.25 15.79
CA VAL A 48 -3.65 11.91 15.75
C VAL A 48 -2.86 11.75 14.46
N HIS A 49 -1.56 11.46 14.60
CA HIS A 49 -0.71 11.04 13.51
C HIS A 49 -0.55 9.52 13.57
N PRO A 50 -1.00 8.77 12.56
CA PRO A 50 -1.03 7.30 12.62
C PRO A 50 0.34 6.65 12.43
N GLY A 51 1.35 7.39 11.97
CA GLY A 51 2.63 6.81 11.58
C GLY A 51 2.50 5.87 10.39
N TYR A 52 3.07 4.69 10.53
CA TYR A 52 3.01 3.59 9.56
C TYR A 52 2.70 2.26 10.27
N GLY A 53 2.16 1.29 9.52
CA GLY A 53 1.73 0.01 10.09
C GLY A 53 0.45 0.11 10.93
N PHE A 54 0.10 -0.95 11.60
CA PHE A 54 -1.10 -1.07 12.47
C PHE A 54 -2.38 -0.52 11.81
N LEU A 55 -2.89 0.59 12.30
CA LEU A 55 -4.14 1.20 11.83
C LEU A 55 -3.94 2.36 10.84
N SER A 56 -2.70 2.65 10.41
CA SER A 56 -2.39 3.82 9.57
C SER A 56 -3.11 3.82 8.22
N GLU A 57 -3.45 2.64 7.69
CA GLU A 57 -4.16 2.46 6.41
C GLU A 57 -5.55 1.82 6.64
N LYS A 58 -6.18 2.15 7.77
CA LYS A 58 -7.54 1.71 8.11
C LYS A 58 -8.50 2.89 8.10
N GLU A 59 -9.38 2.91 7.08
CA GLU A 59 -10.43 3.91 6.91
C GLU A 59 -11.23 4.14 8.20
N GLY A 60 -11.72 3.04 8.83
CA GLY A 60 -12.52 3.12 10.04
C GLY A 60 -11.80 3.75 11.24
N PHE A 61 -10.47 3.66 11.29
CA PHE A 61 -9.70 4.37 12.33
C PHE A 61 -9.59 5.86 12.04
N ALA A 62 -9.30 6.22 10.79
CA ALA A 62 -9.26 7.63 10.38
C ALA A 62 -10.62 8.31 10.66
N GLN A 63 -11.72 7.64 10.32
CA GLN A 63 -13.07 8.12 10.59
C GLN A 63 -13.35 8.25 12.10
N ALA A 64 -12.97 7.25 12.90
CA ALA A 64 -13.16 7.31 14.35
C ALA A 64 -12.40 8.47 15.02
N VAL A 65 -11.23 8.82 14.52
CA VAL A 65 -10.47 10.01 14.97
C VAL A 65 -11.23 11.29 14.65
N LEU A 66 -11.75 11.42 13.43
CA LEU A 66 -12.53 12.58 13.00
C LEU A 66 -13.85 12.71 13.78
N ASP A 67 -14.56 11.60 13.98
CA ASP A 67 -15.84 11.57 14.74
C ASP A 67 -15.64 11.97 16.21
N ALA A 68 -14.45 11.71 16.76
CA ALA A 68 -14.07 12.15 18.09
C ALA A 68 -13.69 13.65 18.17
N GLY A 69 -13.78 14.40 17.08
CA GLY A 69 -13.42 15.83 16.99
C GLY A 69 -11.91 16.09 16.96
N LEU A 70 -11.10 15.06 16.76
CA LEU A 70 -9.66 15.16 16.61
C LEU A 70 -9.25 15.38 15.14
N ARG A 71 -8.13 16.03 14.90
CA ARG A 71 -7.57 16.14 13.55
C ARG A 71 -6.87 14.84 13.18
N TRP A 72 -7.19 14.31 12.02
CA TRP A 72 -6.47 13.20 11.41
C TRP A 72 -5.30 13.71 10.56
N ILE A 73 -4.07 13.29 10.88
CA ILE A 73 -2.87 13.65 10.12
C ILE A 73 -2.59 12.54 9.11
N GLY A 74 -3.29 12.57 8.02
CA GLY A 74 -3.23 11.55 6.97
C GLY A 74 -4.23 11.87 5.85
N PRO A 75 -4.32 10.98 4.85
CA PRO A 75 -5.26 11.15 3.76
C PRO A 75 -6.72 11.01 4.22
N PRO A 76 -7.68 11.53 3.46
CA PRO A 76 -9.10 11.36 3.75
C PRO A 76 -9.47 9.87 3.87
N PRO A 77 -10.41 9.49 4.76
CA PRO A 77 -10.86 8.10 4.92
C PRO A 77 -11.27 7.47 3.59
N GLU A 78 -11.94 8.23 2.71
CA GLU A 78 -12.37 7.78 1.39
C GLU A 78 -11.19 7.41 0.47
N ALA A 79 -10.07 8.12 0.57
CA ALA A 79 -8.86 7.81 -0.18
C ALA A 79 -8.20 6.52 0.32
N ILE A 80 -8.22 6.28 1.64
CA ILE A 80 -7.76 5.02 2.24
C ILE A 80 -8.65 3.87 1.77
N ALA A 81 -9.97 4.02 1.82
CA ALA A 81 -10.93 3.02 1.36
C ALA A 81 -10.75 2.67 -0.12
N ALA A 82 -10.57 3.70 -0.97
CA ALA A 82 -10.38 3.52 -2.40
C ALA A 82 -9.16 2.63 -2.73
N MET A 83 -8.11 2.69 -1.93
CA MET A 83 -6.88 1.89 -2.11
C MET A 83 -6.89 0.57 -1.33
N GLY A 84 -7.89 0.34 -0.49
CA GLY A 84 -8.01 -0.87 0.35
C GLY A 84 -8.26 -2.16 -0.45
N SER A 85 -8.85 -2.08 -1.64
CA SER A 85 -9.06 -3.21 -2.56
C SER A 85 -8.19 -3.05 -3.80
N LYS A 86 -7.28 -3.98 -4.05
CA LYS A 86 -6.37 -3.94 -5.20
C LYS A 86 -7.11 -3.92 -6.54
N VAL A 87 -8.17 -4.71 -6.67
CA VAL A 87 -8.99 -4.77 -7.89
C VAL A 87 -9.72 -3.46 -8.13
N ALA A 88 -10.35 -2.89 -7.09
CA ALA A 88 -11.05 -1.61 -7.20
C ALA A 88 -10.06 -0.46 -7.48
N ALA A 89 -8.93 -0.45 -6.78
CA ALA A 89 -7.86 0.54 -6.99
C ALA A 89 -7.36 0.53 -8.44
N LYS A 90 -7.07 -0.65 -9.01
CA LYS A 90 -6.61 -0.76 -10.40
C LYS A 90 -7.65 -0.27 -11.41
N LYS A 91 -8.92 -0.61 -11.23
CA LYS A 91 -10.00 -0.11 -12.10
C LYS A 91 -10.08 1.41 -12.06
N MET A 92 -9.94 2.00 -10.88
CA MET A 92 -9.93 3.45 -10.70
C MET A 92 -8.70 4.08 -11.36
N MET A 93 -7.52 3.48 -11.20
CA MET A 93 -6.29 3.95 -11.84
C MET A 93 -6.37 3.87 -13.35
N ALA A 94 -6.86 2.77 -13.91
CA ALA A 94 -7.09 2.62 -15.35
C ALA A 94 -8.06 3.70 -15.89
N ALA A 95 -9.15 3.98 -15.18
CA ALA A 95 -10.11 5.03 -15.55
C ALA A 95 -9.48 6.44 -15.49
N ALA A 96 -8.48 6.65 -14.64
CA ALA A 96 -7.71 7.89 -14.55
C ALA A 96 -6.56 7.96 -15.57
N GLY A 97 -6.39 6.97 -16.45
CA GLY A 97 -5.32 6.92 -17.44
C GLY A 97 -3.96 6.49 -16.90
N VAL A 98 -3.89 6.04 -15.65
CA VAL A 98 -2.66 5.48 -15.06
C VAL A 98 -2.46 4.06 -15.61
N PRO A 99 -1.28 3.73 -16.14
CA PRO A 99 -1.01 2.39 -16.66
C PRO A 99 -1.17 1.31 -15.57
N VAL A 100 -1.89 0.24 -15.89
CA VAL A 100 -2.09 -0.91 -15.01
C VAL A 100 -1.79 -2.20 -15.75
N LEU A 101 -1.36 -3.25 -15.04
CA LEU A 101 -1.26 -4.60 -15.62
C LEU A 101 -2.67 -5.14 -15.88
N ARG A 102 -2.85 -5.80 -17.02
CA ARG A 102 -4.10 -6.46 -17.36
C ARG A 102 -4.39 -7.57 -16.34
N GLU A 103 -5.59 -7.55 -15.78
CA GLU A 103 -6.11 -8.63 -14.97
C GLU A 103 -6.75 -9.68 -15.85
N LEU A 104 -6.55 -10.95 -15.50
CA LEU A 104 -7.07 -12.12 -16.19
C LEU A 104 -7.70 -13.08 -15.18
N SER A 105 -8.83 -13.63 -15.51
CA SER A 105 -9.35 -14.82 -14.84
C SER A 105 -8.61 -16.08 -15.34
N ALA A 106 -8.74 -17.20 -14.64
CA ALA A 106 -8.01 -18.41 -15.01
C ALA A 106 -8.35 -18.91 -16.43
N ASP A 107 -9.58 -18.73 -16.86
CA ASP A 107 -10.09 -19.15 -18.18
C ASP A 107 -9.70 -18.19 -19.32
N GLU A 108 -9.26 -16.97 -19.00
CA GLU A 108 -8.75 -16.00 -19.98
C GLU A 108 -7.26 -16.14 -20.26
N VAL A 109 -6.50 -16.84 -19.41
CA VAL A 109 -5.04 -17.00 -19.57
C VAL A 109 -4.74 -17.93 -20.73
N THR A 110 -3.91 -17.44 -21.66
CA THR A 110 -3.41 -18.18 -22.83
C THR A 110 -1.90 -18.39 -22.74
N GLU A 111 -1.34 -19.24 -23.62
CA GLU A 111 0.13 -19.42 -23.74
C GLU A 111 0.88 -18.09 -23.97
N ALA A 112 0.25 -17.13 -24.66
CA ALA A 112 0.85 -15.84 -24.95
C ALA A 112 0.92 -14.90 -23.71
N ASP A 113 0.15 -15.17 -22.68
CA ASP A 113 0.12 -14.38 -21.44
C ASP A 113 1.17 -14.86 -20.42
N LEU A 114 1.75 -16.05 -20.64
CA LEU A 114 2.71 -16.65 -19.71
C LEU A 114 4.09 -15.99 -19.77
N PRO A 115 4.79 -15.88 -18.65
CA PRO A 115 4.36 -16.28 -17.29
C PRO A 115 3.35 -15.30 -16.69
N VAL A 116 2.44 -15.82 -15.87
CA VAL A 116 1.48 -15.00 -15.09
C VAL A 116 1.71 -15.13 -13.60
N LEU A 117 1.28 -14.12 -12.86
CA LEU A 117 1.31 -14.07 -11.41
C LEU A 117 -0.11 -14.12 -10.85
N ILE A 118 -0.45 -15.18 -10.11
CA ILE A 118 -1.69 -15.24 -9.34
C ILE A 118 -1.54 -14.39 -8.09
N LYS A 119 -2.53 -13.58 -7.77
CA LYS A 119 -2.56 -12.70 -6.59
C LYS A 119 -3.90 -12.81 -5.87
N ALA A 120 -3.89 -12.71 -4.54
CA ALA A 120 -5.09 -12.47 -3.76
C ALA A 120 -5.56 -11.01 -3.92
N SER A 121 -6.87 -10.80 -4.02
CA SER A 121 -7.49 -9.47 -4.08
C SER A 121 -7.31 -8.73 -2.75
N ALA A 122 -7.47 -9.44 -1.64
CA ALA A 122 -7.24 -8.94 -0.29
C ALA A 122 -5.83 -9.21 0.20
N GLY A 123 -5.36 -8.43 1.18
CA GLY A 123 -4.07 -8.63 1.84
C GLY A 123 -2.88 -7.97 1.16
N GLY A 124 -1.69 -8.15 1.76
CA GLY A 124 -0.43 -7.54 1.33
C GLY A 124 0.78 -8.40 1.70
N GLY A 125 2.00 -7.87 1.44
CA GLY A 125 3.25 -8.54 1.81
C GLY A 125 3.55 -9.82 1.01
N GLY A 126 2.98 -9.98 -0.19
CA GLY A 126 3.27 -11.10 -1.09
C GLY A 126 2.64 -12.44 -0.71
N ARG A 127 1.77 -12.50 0.29
CA ARG A 127 1.04 -13.74 0.64
C ARG A 127 0.05 -14.10 -0.46
N GLY A 128 -0.05 -15.39 -0.77
CA GLY A 128 -0.93 -15.91 -1.84
C GLY A 128 -0.44 -15.62 -3.25
N MET A 129 0.79 -15.12 -3.45
CA MET A 129 1.35 -14.91 -4.78
C MET A 129 2.02 -16.17 -5.32
N ARG A 130 1.69 -16.54 -6.58
CA ARG A 130 2.22 -17.73 -7.27
C ARG A 130 2.52 -17.41 -8.72
N VAL A 131 3.78 -17.65 -9.14
CA VAL A 131 4.16 -17.55 -10.54
C VAL A 131 3.77 -18.84 -11.25
N VAL A 132 3.05 -18.72 -12.35
CA VAL A 132 2.64 -19.82 -13.23
C VAL A 132 3.31 -19.66 -14.57
N ARG A 133 4.02 -20.71 -15.02
CA ARG A 133 4.83 -20.69 -16.23
C ARG A 133 4.25 -21.54 -17.35
N THR A 134 3.30 -22.41 -17.03
CA THR A 134 2.62 -23.29 -18.00
C THR A 134 1.12 -23.34 -17.72
N LEU A 135 0.29 -23.48 -18.77
CA LEU A 135 -1.15 -23.63 -18.60
C LEU A 135 -1.52 -24.87 -17.80
N ALA A 136 -0.71 -25.91 -17.86
CA ALA A 136 -0.95 -27.16 -17.11
C ALA A 136 -0.89 -26.96 -15.59
N GLU A 137 -0.06 -26.03 -15.11
CA GLU A 137 0.07 -25.70 -13.68
C GLU A 137 -1.09 -24.80 -13.18
N LEU A 138 -1.68 -24.01 -14.07
CA LEU A 138 -2.60 -22.93 -13.71
C LEU A 138 -3.76 -23.38 -12.81
N PRO A 139 -4.53 -24.45 -13.12
CA PRO A 139 -5.66 -24.84 -12.29
C PRO A 139 -5.26 -25.20 -10.86
N GLY A 140 -4.16 -25.97 -10.69
CA GLY A 140 -3.67 -26.37 -9.38
C GLY A 140 -3.14 -25.19 -8.54
N GLN A 141 -2.41 -24.28 -9.18
CA GLN A 141 -1.88 -23.07 -8.53
C GLN A 141 -2.99 -22.07 -8.17
N TRP A 142 -4.03 -22.00 -9.00
CA TRP A 142 -5.21 -21.16 -8.77
C TRP A 142 -5.95 -21.60 -7.50
N GLU A 143 -6.31 -22.89 -7.39
CA GLU A 143 -7.01 -23.41 -6.22
C GLU A 143 -6.18 -23.32 -4.94
N ALA A 144 -4.87 -23.56 -5.04
CA ALA A 144 -3.99 -23.41 -3.90
C ALA A 144 -3.88 -21.93 -3.43
N ALA A 145 -3.81 -20.98 -4.37
CA ALA A 145 -3.79 -19.55 -4.05
C ALA A 145 -5.12 -19.10 -3.42
N ARG A 146 -6.24 -19.59 -3.93
CA ARG A 146 -7.58 -19.31 -3.43
C ARG A 146 -7.76 -19.79 -1.98
N ALA A 147 -7.38 -21.05 -1.71
CA ALA A 147 -7.46 -21.62 -0.36
C ALA A 147 -6.56 -20.88 0.65
N GLU A 148 -5.36 -20.48 0.23
CA GLU A 148 -4.45 -19.68 1.06
C GLU A 148 -5.04 -18.30 1.35
N ALA A 149 -5.60 -17.62 0.34
CA ALA A 149 -6.22 -16.32 0.48
C ALA A 149 -7.44 -16.37 1.42
N GLU A 150 -8.32 -17.36 1.26
CA GLU A 150 -9.46 -17.59 2.15
C GLU A 150 -9.01 -17.80 3.60
N SER A 151 -8.01 -18.65 3.81
CA SER A 151 -7.50 -18.93 5.16
C SER A 151 -6.82 -17.73 5.82
N ALA A 152 -6.10 -16.92 5.04
CA ALA A 152 -5.31 -15.82 5.56
C ALA A 152 -6.09 -14.51 5.74
N PHE A 153 -7.08 -14.29 4.88
CA PHE A 153 -7.76 -12.99 4.76
C PHE A 153 -9.29 -13.08 4.89
N GLY A 154 -9.86 -14.31 4.89
CA GLY A 154 -11.31 -14.52 4.86
C GLY A 154 -11.96 -14.18 3.50
N ASP A 155 -11.15 -14.05 2.45
CA ASP A 155 -11.58 -13.75 1.08
C ASP A 155 -10.70 -14.54 0.10
N GLY A 156 -11.29 -15.54 -0.53
CA GLY A 156 -10.62 -16.41 -1.51
C GLY A 156 -10.57 -15.84 -2.93
N THR A 157 -10.89 -14.55 -3.13
CA THR A 157 -10.83 -13.92 -4.45
C THR A 157 -9.39 -13.78 -4.92
N VAL A 158 -9.07 -14.40 -6.06
CA VAL A 158 -7.77 -14.33 -6.73
C VAL A 158 -7.92 -13.95 -8.19
N PHE A 159 -6.86 -13.42 -8.77
CA PHE A 159 -6.76 -13.03 -10.18
C PHE A 159 -5.34 -13.25 -10.70
N CYS A 160 -5.17 -13.30 -12.02
CA CYS A 160 -3.86 -13.34 -12.67
C CYS A 160 -3.48 -11.96 -13.23
N GLU A 161 -2.17 -11.71 -13.26
CA GLU A 161 -1.56 -10.60 -13.98
C GLU A 161 -0.36 -11.09 -14.76
N GLN A 162 0.04 -10.35 -15.79
CA GLN A 162 1.32 -10.58 -16.44
C GLN A 162 2.46 -10.53 -15.42
N TYR A 163 3.33 -11.51 -15.44
CA TYR A 163 4.52 -11.54 -14.58
C TYR A 163 5.73 -10.96 -15.31
N ILE A 164 6.22 -9.83 -14.85
CA ILE A 164 7.44 -9.18 -15.36
C ILE A 164 8.62 -9.68 -14.54
N GLU A 165 9.37 -10.64 -15.08
CA GLU A 165 10.44 -11.35 -14.34
C GLU A 165 11.59 -10.44 -13.89
N THR A 166 11.92 -9.43 -14.70
CA THR A 166 13.05 -8.52 -14.48
C THR A 166 12.58 -7.09 -14.20
N GLY A 167 11.34 -6.95 -13.74
CA GLY A 167 10.76 -5.66 -13.40
C GLY A 167 11.44 -5.01 -12.20
N ARG A 168 11.58 -3.68 -12.25
CA ARG A 168 12.07 -2.87 -11.15
C ARG A 168 10.91 -2.29 -10.36
N HIS A 169 11.04 -2.29 -9.06
CA HIS A 169 10.07 -1.69 -8.16
C HIS A 169 10.48 -0.23 -7.89
N ILE A 170 9.75 0.69 -8.48
CA ILE A 170 9.99 2.12 -8.33
C ILE A 170 8.78 2.74 -7.63
N GLU A 171 9.03 3.58 -6.63
CA GLU A 171 7.97 4.33 -5.97
C GLU A 171 8.19 5.83 -6.12
N ALA A 172 7.10 6.56 -6.40
CA ALA A 172 7.09 8.01 -6.43
C ALA A 172 6.51 8.57 -5.14
N GLN A 173 7.27 9.42 -4.44
CA GLN A 173 6.79 10.14 -3.26
C GLN A 173 5.85 11.25 -3.70
N VAL A 174 4.63 11.25 -3.17
CA VAL A 174 3.66 12.32 -3.37
C VAL A 174 3.42 13.11 -2.08
N LEU A 175 3.19 14.39 -2.25
CA LEU A 175 2.66 15.31 -1.24
C LEU A 175 1.45 16.03 -1.85
N ALA A 176 0.34 16.05 -1.15
CA ALA A 176 -0.88 16.71 -1.60
C ALA A 176 -1.47 17.57 -0.50
N ASP A 177 -1.96 18.76 -0.87
CA ASP A 177 -2.65 19.64 0.05
C ASP A 177 -4.18 19.46 -0.03
N ALA A 178 -4.90 20.14 0.85
CA ALA A 178 -6.36 20.12 0.87
C ALA A 178 -6.99 21.03 -0.23
N HIS A 179 -6.17 21.69 -1.05
CA HIS A 179 -6.60 22.61 -2.10
C HIS A 179 -6.50 22.00 -3.51
N GLY A 180 -6.11 20.71 -3.60
CA GLY A 180 -6.00 19.98 -4.85
C GLY A 180 -4.62 20.04 -5.51
N THR A 181 -3.63 20.65 -4.86
CA THR A 181 -2.25 20.62 -5.35
C THR A 181 -1.61 19.28 -5.01
N VAL A 182 -1.03 18.62 -6.02
CA VAL A 182 -0.31 17.36 -5.85
C VAL A 182 1.09 17.49 -6.44
N TRP A 183 2.09 17.24 -5.61
CA TRP A 183 3.49 17.16 -6.03
C TRP A 183 3.97 15.70 -6.03
N ALA A 184 4.73 15.32 -7.06
CA ALA A 184 5.64 14.20 -7.02
C ALA A 184 7.04 14.77 -6.76
N VAL A 185 7.62 14.47 -5.61
CA VAL A 185 8.82 15.15 -5.11
C VAL A 185 10.12 14.38 -5.33
N GLY A 186 10.02 13.10 -5.65
CA GLY A 186 11.16 12.23 -5.93
C GLY A 186 10.70 10.79 -6.12
N GLU A 187 11.61 9.95 -6.62
CA GLU A 187 11.39 8.51 -6.68
C GLU A 187 12.45 7.78 -5.85
N ARG A 188 12.11 6.56 -5.48
CA ARG A 188 13.01 5.57 -4.88
C ARG A 188 12.96 4.29 -5.67
N GLU A 189 14.11 3.64 -5.80
CA GLU A 189 14.18 2.26 -6.28
C GLU A 189 14.18 1.31 -5.09
N CYS A 190 13.22 0.38 -5.09
CA CYS A 190 12.98 -0.58 -4.01
C CYS A 190 13.10 -2.03 -4.52
N SER A 191 13.88 -2.26 -5.58
CA SER A 191 13.98 -3.57 -6.25
C SER A 191 14.73 -4.61 -5.44
N ILE A 192 15.62 -4.17 -4.52
CA ILE A 192 16.39 -5.09 -3.67
C ILE A 192 15.51 -5.51 -2.49
N GLN A 193 14.89 -6.67 -2.65
CA GLN A 193 13.90 -7.19 -1.71
C GLN A 193 14.26 -8.60 -1.25
N ARG A 194 13.81 -8.97 -0.06
CA ARG A 194 13.82 -10.34 0.45
C ARG A 194 12.40 -10.74 0.83
N ARG A 195 11.85 -11.75 0.15
CA ARG A 195 10.46 -12.20 0.36
C ARG A 195 9.45 -11.06 0.30
N HIS A 196 9.57 -10.21 -0.71
CA HIS A 196 8.76 -9.02 -0.95
C HIS A 196 8.88 -7.92 0.13
N GLN A 197 9.90 -7.98 0.99
CA GLN A 197 10.24 -6.89 1.89
C GLN A 197 11.39 -6.08 1.30
N LYS A 198 11.23 -4.78 1.23
CA LYS A 198 12.26 -3.83 0.79
C LYS A 198 13.44 -3.89 1.77
N VAL A 199 14.64 -4.18 1.27
CA VAL A 199 15.88 -4.28 2.07
C VAL A 199 16.77 -3.08 1.83
N VAL A 200 16.84 -2.63 0.57
CA VAL A 200 17.56 -1.41 0.18
C VAL A 200 16.60 -0.55 -0.62
N GLU A 201 16.53 0.70 -0.25
CA GLU A 201 15.82 1.75 -0.96
C GLU A 201 16.84 2.84 -1.30
N GLU A 202 16.95 3.19 -2.57
CA GLU A 202 17.89 4.21 -3.02
C GLU A 202 17.19 5.32 -3.80
N ALA A 203 17.64 6.55 -3.59
CA ALA A 203 17.13 7.73 -4.25
C ALA A 203 18.28 8.63 -4.70
N PRO A 204 18.29 9.07 -5.96
CA PRO A 204 17.36 8.70 -7.03
C PRO A 204 17.56 7.26 -7.51
N SER A 205 16.61 6.74 -8.30
CA SER A 205 16.76 5.42 -8.95
C SER A 205 17.78 5.50 -10.08
N PRO A 206 18.85 4.68 -10.06
CA PRO A 206 19.82 4.64 -11.15
C PRO A 206 19.20 4.25 -12.50
N PHE A 207 18.18 3.39 -12.48
CA PHE A 207 17.48 2.99 -13.69
C PHE A 207 16.64 4.14 -14.27
N VAL A 208 15.93 4.87 -13.42
CA VAL A 208 15.13 6.03 -13.85
C VAL A 208 16.04 7.13 -14.40
N GLU A 209 17.19 7.37 -13.77
CA GLU A 209 18.17 8.35 -14.27
C GLU A 209 18.76 7.98 -15.62
N ALA A 210 18.97 6.69 -15.87
CA ALA A 210 19.51 6.18 -17.14
C ALA A 210 18.45 6.12 -18.27
N THR A 211 17.15 6.24 -17.94
CA THR A 211 16.05 6.08 -18.90
C THR A 211 15.39 7.44 -19.17
N ALA A 212 15.66 8.00 -20.35
CA ALA A 212 15.19 9.34 -20.71
C ALA A 212 13.66 9.46 -20.66
N GLY A 213 13.15 10.48 -19.96
CA GLY A 213 11.73 10.80 -19.84
C GLY A 213 10.93 9.90 -18.92
N LEU A 214 11.52 8.85 -18.35
CA LEU A 214 10.79 7.92 -17.48
C LEU A 214 10.35 8.59 -16.17
N ARG A 215 11.21 9.43 -15.58
CA ARG A 215 10.88 10.16 -14.34
C ARG A 215 9.62 11.01 -14.48
N GLU A 216 9.54 11.77 -15.55
CA GLU A 216 8.41 12.66 -15.85
C GLU A 216 7.12 11.86 -16.02
N GLN A 217 7.20 10.70 -16.68
CA GLN A 217 6.06 9.81 -16.87
C GLN A 217 5.59 9.20 -15.56
N LEU A 218 6.49 8.68 -14.72
CA LEU A 218 6.18 8.16 -13.39
C LEU A 218 5.57 9.24 -12.49
N PHE A 219 6.12 10.45 -12.51
CA PHE A 219 5.61 11.56 -11.72
C PHE A 219 4.25 12.05 -12.20
N ALA A 220 4.01 12.06 -13.52
CA ALA A 220 2.68 12.36 -14.06
C ALA A 220 1.66 11.31 -13.60
N ALA A 221 1.96 10.03 -13.78
CA ALA A 221 1.10 8.94 -13.35
C ALA A 221 0.83 8.95 -11.83
N ALA A 222 1.84 9.26 -11.02
CA ALA A 222 1.69 9.36 -9.56
C ALA A 222 0.77 10.54 -9.16
N ARG A 223 0.91 11.70 -9.81
CA ARG A 223 0.00 12.84 -9.58
C ARG A 223 -1.43 12.52 -9.99
N ASP A 224 -1.61 11.85 -11.12
CA ASP A 224 -2.94 11.50 -11.62
C ASP A 224 -3.60 10.44 -10.73
N ALA A 225 -2.84 9.46 -10.25
CA ALA A 225 -3.29 8.50 -9.24
C ALA A 225 -3.78 9.18 -7.97
N ALA A 226 -2.98 10.08 -7.41
CA ALA A 226 -3.35 10.81 -6.19
C ALA A 226 -4.58 11.72 -6.39
N ARG A 227 -4.67 12.41 -7.52
CA ARG A 227 -5.85 13.25 -7.87
C ARG A 227 -7.11 12.42 -8.01
N ALA A 228 -7.02 11.23 -8.62
CA ALA A 228 -8.18 10.37 -8.86
C ALA A 228 -8.92 9.97 -7.58
N ILE A 229 -8.21 9.94 -6.45
CA ILE A 229 -8.78 9.57 -5.15
C ILE A 229 -8.91 10.76 -4.18
N GLY A 230 -8.69 12.00 -4.65
CA GLY A 230 -8.76 13.17 -3.78
C GLY A 230 -7.74 13.14 -2.63
N TYR A 231 -6.52 12.63 -2.91
CA TYR A 231 -5.50 12.43 -1.89
C TYR A 231 -5.07 13.76 -1.26
N ALA A 232 -4.91 13.74 0.07
CA ALA A 232 -4.28 14.83 0.83
C ALA A 232 -3.32 14.22 1.85
N GLY A 233 -2.15 14.81 2.01
CA GLY A 233 -1.08 14.30 2.88
C GLY A 233 0.11 13.74 2.13
N ALA A 234 0.97 13.02 2.84
CA ALA A 234 2.13 12.32 2.29
C ALA A 234 1.76 10.87 1.95
N GLY A 235 2.24 10.36 0.82
CA GLY A 235 2.05 8.98 0.40
C GLY A 235 2.99 8.59 -0.70
N THR A 236 2.97 7.33 -1.11
CA THR A 236 3.76 6.84 -2.25
C THR A 236 2.91 6.08 -3.24
N VAL A 237 3.21 6.26 -4.51
CA VAL A 237 2.64 5.46 -5.60
C VAL A 237 3.71 4.53 -6.11
N GLU A 238 3.46 3.23 -6.05
CA GLU A 238 4.39 2.17 -6.43
C GLU A 238 4.11 1.69 -7.85
N PHE A 239 5.18 1.54 -8.62
CA PHE A 239 5.15 1.07 -10.01
C PHE A 239 6.08 -0.12 -10.21
N LEU A 240 5.67 -1.05 -11.06
CA LEU A 240 6.55 -2.04 -11.64
C LEU A 240 7.00 -1.53 -13.01
N VAL A 241 8.31 -1.38 -13.18
CA VAL A 241 8.92 -0.84 -14.40
C VAL A 241 9.67 -1.96 -15.12
N ALA A 242 9.31 -2.22 -16.37
CA ALA A 242 9.96 -3.22 -17.20
C ALA A 242 11.29 -2.70 -17.78
N PRO A 243 12.18 -3.59 -18.28
CA PRO A 243 13.48 -3.20 -18.84
C PRO A 243 13.43 -2.24 -20.04
N ASP A 244 12.31 -2.21 -20.75
CA ASP A 244 12.07 -1.30 -21.89
C ASP A 244 11.56 0.08 -21.45
N GLY A 245 11.40 0.32 -20.14
CA GLY A 245 10.88 1.56 -19.57
C GLY A 245 9.37 1.64 -19.51
N SER A 246 8.63 0.66 -20.03
CA SER A 246 7.19 0.58 -19.77
C SER A 246 6.94 0.31 -18.30
N PHE A 247 5.81 0.82 -17.76
CA PHE A 247 5.51 0.67 -16.34
C PHE A 247 4.02 0.48 -16.08
N ALA A 248 3.70 -0.09 -14.92
CA ALA A 248 2.35 -0.24 -14.45
C ALA A 248 2.24 0.05 -12.95
N PHE A 249 1.11 0.62 -12.56
CA PHE A 249 0.73 0.82 -11.16
C PHE A 249 0.65 -0.51 -10.40
N LEU A 250 1.25 -0.56 -9.23
CA LEU A 250 1.15 -1.68 -8.30
C LEU A 250 0.19 -1.39 -7.17
N GLU A 251 0.49 -0.38 -6.38
CA GLU A 251 -0.31 0.04 -5.23
C GLU A 251 0.01 1.49 -4.84
N MET A 252 -0.81 2.05 -3.96
CA MET A 252 -0.52 3.32 -3.31
C MET A 252 -0.55 3.13 -1.79
N ASN A 253 0.53 3.51 -1.12
CA ASN A 253 0.58 3.54 0.34
C ASN A 253 -0.04 4.85 0.82
N THR A 254 -1.22 4.74 1.43
CA THR A 254 -2.04 5.88 1.89
C THR A 254 -1.64 6.35 3.29
N ARG A 255 -0.35 6.52 3.50
CA ARG A 255 0.28 6.85 4.78
C ARG A 255 1.63 7.54 4.58
N LEU A 256 2.20 8.03 5.68
CA LEU A 256 3.59 8.43 5.72
C LEU A 256 4.51 7.25 5.36
N GLN A 257 5.48 7.55 4.55
CA GLN A 257 6.53 6.61 4.20
C GLN A 257 7.75 6.86 5.06
#